data_1872b22040ceaac5cb0c11ee24852b9e
#
_entry.id   1872b22040ceaac5cb0c11ee24852b9e
#
_cell.length_a   1.000
_cell.length_b   1.000
_cell.length_c   1.000
_cell.angle_alpha   90.00
_cell.angle_beta   90.00
_cell.angle_gamma   90.00
#
_symmetry.space_group_name_H-M   'P 1'
#
loop_
_entity.id
_entity.type
_entity.pdbx_description
1 polymer ?
#
loop_
_entity_poly.entity_id
_entity_poly.type
_entity_poly.pdbx_seq_one_letter_code
_entity_poly.pdbx_strand_id
1 'polypeptide(L)'
;MFLIQKLTIIFKLLTVFFLTALNLYYTIGDLTGGIVNIKEFEYGDDLFFEIMYPPELQYTYRIRPAKDIGIPFRKENFPPENNKLILPDPIYGCHKPKNARAIKGKVAFVKRGDCSFLKKTLVMESCGAKAVIITDSNIYDDSAYVHMINDDSELKANIPAGFLVGKSGHLIQSTMAELKLKELPIFFPLNMTFVSLHEMNQPPWIPI
;
A
#
# COMPACT_ATOMS: atom_id res chain seq x y z
N MET A 1 -25.67 52.63 46.24
CA MET A 1 -26.09 51.22 46.39
C MET A 1 -26.46 50.57 45.05
N PHE A 2 -27.17 51.20 44.13
CA PHE A 2 -27.60 50.68 42.87
C PHE A 2 -26.46 50.41 41.84
N LEU A 3 -25.38 51.17 41.88
CA LEU A 3 -24.28 51.06 40.93
C LEU A 3 -23.42 49.79 41.19
N ILE A 4 -23.23 49.44 42.46
CA ILE A 4 -22.48 48.25 42.87
C ILE A 4 -23.19 46.96 42.52
N GLN A 5 -24.55 46.92 42.66
CA GLN A 5 -25.33 45.78 42.27
C GLN A 5 -25.29 45.53 40.73
N LYS A 6 -25.33 46.56 39.91
CA LYS A 6 -25.20 46.44 38.47
C LYS A 6 -23.84 45.91 38.05
N LEU A 7 -22.76 46.38 38.73
CA LEU A 7 -21.39 45.92 38.43
C LEU A 7 -21.22 44.43 38.77
N THR A 8 -21.81 43.97 39.89
CA THR A 8 -21.74 42.55 40.30
C THR A 8 -22.51 41.62 39.34
N ILE A 9 -23.63 42.10 38.78
CA ILE A 9 -24.41 41.34 37.80
C ILE A 9 -23.61 41.22 36.47
N ILE A 10 -23.00 42.31 36.03
CA ILE A 10 -22.18 42.31 34.80
C ILE A 10 -20.97 41.37 34.94
N PHE A 11 -20.32 41.40 36.12
CA PHE A 11 -19.18 40.53 36.39
C PHE A 11 -19.59 39.04 36.41
N LYS A 12 -20.73 38.68 36.97
CA LYS A 12 -21.29 37.32 36.94
C LYS A 12 -21.68 36.87 35.54
N LEU A 13 -22.21 37.75 34.72
CA LEU A 13 -22.55 37.44 33.33
C LEU A 13 -21.28 37.22 32.47
N LEU A 14 -20.23 38.02 32.67
CA LEU A 14 -18.95 37.87 32.01
C LEU A 14 -18.24 36.57 32.42
N THR A 15 -18.29 36.16 33.71
CA THR A 15 -17.70 34.91 34.17
C THR A 15 -18.42 33.70 33.60
N VAL A 16 -19.77 33.71 33.52
CA VAL A 16 -20.54 32.63 32.90
C VAL A 16 -20.25 32.54 31.41
N PHE A 17 -20.17 33.67 30.71
CA PHE A 17 -19.84 33.70 29.30
C PHE A 17 -18.42 33.15 29.02
N PHE A 18 -17.46 33.50 29.87
CA PHE A 18 -16.08 33.01 29.74
C PHE A 18 -15.99 31.49 30.02
N LEU A 19 -16.72 30.98 31.00
CA LEU A 19 -16.78 29.55 31.28
C LEU A 19 -17.48 28.75 30.18
N THR A 20 -18.53 29.29 29.58
CA THR A 20 -19.19 28.62 28.44
C THR A 20 -18.35 28.67 27.18
N ALA A 21 -17.61 29.76 26.93
CA ALA A 21 -16.67 29.86 25.83
C ALA A 21 -15.49 28.91 26.00
N LEU A 22 -14.97 28.74 27.23
CA LEU A 22 -13.89 27.79 27.54
C LEU A 22 -14.37 26.35 27.32
N ASN A 23 -15.58 25.99 27.77
CA ASN A 23 -16.15 24.66 27.52
C ASN A 23 -16.38 24.39 26.02
N LEU A 24 -16.81 25.40 25.27
CA LEU A 24 -16.95 25.29 23.81
C LEU A 24 -15.58 25.08 23.13
N TYR A 25 -14.56 25.76 23.63
CA TYR A 25 -13.19 25.60 23.11
C TYR A 25 -12.63 24.19 23.39
N TYR A 26 -12.92 23.64 24.59
CA TYR A 26 -12.54 22.26 24.94
C TYR A 26 -13.31 21.23 24.09
N THR A 27 -14.59 21.42 23.86
CA THR A 27 -15.40 20.49 23.01
C THR A 27 -15.03 20.58 21.53
N ILE A 28 -14.65 21.75 21.02
CA ILE A 28 -14.13 21.90 19.66
C ILE A 28 -12.71 21.32 19.54
N GLY A 29 -11.89 21.46 20.58
CA GLY A 29 -10.56 20.82 20.63
C GLY A 29 -10.64 19.29 20.57
N ASP A 30 -11.62 18.69 21.22
CA ASP A 30 -11.85 17.23 21.18
C ASP A 30 -12.42 16.75 19.82
N LEU A 31 -13.19 17.60 19.12
CA LEU A 31 -13.68 17.32 17.78
C LEU A 31 -12.61 17.48 16.67
N THR A 32 -11.60 18.33 16.91
CA THR A 32 -10.46 18.50 15.98
C THR A 32 -9.27 17.61 16.32
N GLY A 33 -9.27 17.03 17.53
CA GLY A 33 -8.23 16.11 18.04
C GLY A 33 -8.28 14.70 17.52
N GLY A 34 -9.23 14.38 16.64
CA GLY A 34 -9.16 13.21 15.79
C GLY A 34 -8.04 13.37 14.75
N ILE A 35 -6.77 13.45 15.18
CA ILE A 35 -5.68 12.99 14.34
C ILE A 35 -6.05 11.54 14.04
N VAL A 36 -6.61 11.33 12.85
CA VAL A 36 -6.63 10.00 12.26
C VAL A 36 -5.16 9.62 12.23
N ASN A 37 -4.72 8.87 13.25
CA ASN A 37 -3.48 8.15 13.19
C ASN A 37 -3.60 7.33 11.92
N ILE A 38 -2.99 7.82 10.84
CA ILE A 38 -2.78 7.04 9.63
C ILE A 38 -1.92 5.91 10.15
N LYS A 39 -2.58 4.79 10.48
CA LYS A 39 -1.93 3.60 10.96
C LYS A 39 -0.86 3.31 9.94
N GLU A 40 0.41 3.50 10.29
CA GLU A 40 1.50 3.02 9.47
C GLU A 40 1.20 1.56 9.17
N PHE A 41 1.30 1.14 7.93
CA PHE A 41 1.07 -0.26 7.57
C PHE A 41 2.04 -1.11 8.34
N GLU A 42 1.55 -1.77 9.40
CA GLU A 42 2.35 -2.69 10.17
C GLU A 42 2.61 -3.95 9.36
N TYR A 43 3.75 -4.59 9.61
CA TYR A 43 4.07 -5.88 9.04
C TYR A 43 2.93 -6.88 9.33
N GLY A 44 2.35 -7.44 8.28
CA GLY A 44 1.28 -8.43 8.37
C GLY A 44 -0.11 -7.93 8.01
N ASP A 45 -0.32 -6.62 7.87
CA ASP A 45 -1.55 -6.08 7.30
C ASP A 45 -1.54 -6.29 5.79
N ASP A 46 -2.65 -6.79 5.24
CA ASP A 46 -2.78 -6.91 3.80
C ASP A 46 -2.91 -5.53 3.15
N LEU A 47 -2.25 -5.36 2.03
CA LEU A 47 -2.32 -4.18 1.19
C LEU A 47 -3.01 -4.49 -0.13
N PHE A 48 -3.45 -3.45 -0.80
CA PHE A 48 -4.13 -3.57 -2.06
C PHE A 48 -3.52 -2.63 -3.11
N PHE A 49 -3.71 -2.98 -4.36
CA PHE A 49 -3.48 -2.09 -5.51
C PHE A 49 -4.56 -2.32 -6.56
N GLU A 50 -4.80 -1.31 -7.35
CA GLU A 50 -5.69 -1.39 -8.50
C GLU A 50 -4.92 -1.19 -9.79
N ILE A 51 -5.28 -1.94 -10.82
CA ILE A 51 -4.81 -1.71 -12.17
C ILE A 51 -5.84 -0.84 -12.88
N MET A 52 -5.39 0.30 -13.42
CA MET A 52 -6.25 1.31 -14.03
C MET A 52 -6.61 0.98 -15.49
N TYR A 53 -5.78 0.21 -16.16
CA TYR A 53 -5.92 -0.18 -17.57
C TYR A 53 -5.00 -1.38 -17.84
N PRO A 54 -5.39 -2.35 -18.69
CA PRO A 54 -6.61 -2.43 -19.48
C PRO A 54 -7.85 -2.91 -18.69
N PRO A 55 -9.06 -2.83 -19.26
CA PRO A 55 -10.31 -3.22 -18.59
C PRO A 55 -10.31 -4.65 -18.02
N GLU A 56 -9.66 -5.59 -18.70
CA GLU A 56 -9.55 -7.00 -18.30
C GLU A 56 -8.77 -7.18 -16.99
N LEU A 57 -7.99 -6.18 -16.59
CA LEU A 57 -7.18 -6.17 -15.38
C LEU A 57 -7.67 -5.18 -14.33
N GLN A 58 -8.77 -4.46 -14.57
CA GLN A 58 -9.33 -3.46 -13.64
C GLN A 58 -9.95 -4.09 -12.39
N TYR A 59 -9.11 -4.69 -11.56
CA TYR A 59 -9.48 -5.27 -10.27
C TYR A 59 -8.64 -4.68 -9.15
N THR A 60 -9.16 -4.82 -7.93
CA THR A 60 -8.43 -4.58 -6.69
C THR A 60 -7.71 -5.86 -6.28
N TYR A 61 -6.40 -5.84 -6.33
CA TYR A 61 -5.54 -6.98 -6.03
C TYR A 61 -4.99 -6.87 -4.61
N ARG A 62 -5.09 -7.96 -3.87
CA ARG A 62 -4.59 -8.07 -2.51
C ARG A 62 -3.15 -8.59 -2.51
N ILE A 63 -2.27 -7.93 -1.79
CA ILE A 63 -0.89 -8.37 -1.57
C ILE A 63 -0.60 -8.49 -0.08
N ARG A 64 0.24 -9.44 0.28
CA ARG A 64 0.75 -9.60 1.64
C ARG A 64 2.16 -9.02 1.72
N PRO A 65 2.39 -7.97 2.53
CA PRO A 65 3.72 -7.44 2.76
C PRO A 65 4.67 -8.49 3.35
N ALA A 66 5.93 -8.43 2.95
CA ALA A 66 6.98 -9.24 3.59
C ALA A 66 7.27 -8.70 4.99
N LYS A 67 7.45 -9.60 5.97
CA LYS A 67 7.82 -9.22 7.33
C LYS A 67 9.31 -8.94 7.47
N ASP A 68 10.13 -9.78 6.83
CA ASP A 68 11.58 -9.83 7.07
C ASP A 68 12.39 -9.41 5.83
N ILE A 69 11.71 -8.85 4.80
CA ILE A 69 12.36 -8.43 3.55
C ILE A 69 11.95 -7.00 3.25
N GLY A 70 12.96 -6.13 3.15
CA GLY A 70 12.78 -4.72 2.81
C GLY A 70 12.22 -3.88 3.95
N ILE A 71 11.58 -2.78 3.57
CA ILE A 71 10.99 -1.81 4.49
C ILE A 71 9.47 -1.82 4.36
N PRO A 72 8.71 -1.29 5.34
CA PRO A 72 7.26 -1.16 5.22
C PRO A 72 6.84 -0.31 4.01
N PHE A 73 5.70 -0.64 3.44
CA PHE A 73 5.05 0.21 2.44
C PHE A 73 4.58 1.50 3.10
N ARG A 74 5.04 2.64 2.61
CA ARG A 74 4.62 3.96 3.07
C ARG A 74 3.99 4.72 1.91
N LYS A 75 2.80 5.27 2.12
CA LYS A 75 2.04 5.98 1.09
C LYS A 75 2.81 7.15 0.48
N GLU A 76 3.65 7.79 1.29
CA GLU A 76 4.48 8.93 0.88
C GLU A 76 5.47 8.58 -0.23
N ASN A 77 5.90 7.31 -0.32
CA ASN A 77 6.82 6.83 -1.35
C ASN A 77 6.12 6.54 -2.68
N PHE A 78 4.78 6.57 -2.70
CA PHE A 78 3.96 6.22 -3.85
C PHE A 78 2.91 7.32 -4.10
N PRO A 79 3.31 8.51 -4.58
CA PRO A 79 2.34 9.54 -4.92
C PRO A 79 1.31 8.99 -5.91
N PRO A 80 0.03 9.39 -5.80
CA PRO A 80 -1.08 8.80 -6.58
C PRO A 80 -0.84 8.85 -8.10
N GLU A 81 -0.12 9.87 -8.51
CA GLU A 81 0.19 10.10 -9.91
C GLU A 81 1.44 9.33 -10.32
N ASN A 82 1.38 8.59 -11.41
CA ASN A 82 2.52 7.93 -12.06
C ASN A 82 3.07 6.65 -11.41
N ASN A 83 2.30 5.93 -10.59
CA ASN A 83 2.72 4.58 -10.22
C ASN A 83 2.48 3.62 -11.39
N LYS A 84 3.50 2.87 -11.73
CA LYS A 84 3.45 1.89 -12.82
C LYS A 84 4.02 0.57 -12.36
N LEU A 85 3.39 -0.51 -12.78
CA LEU A 85 3.87 -1.87 -12.60
C LEU A 85 4.58 -2.31 -13.88
N ILE A 86 5.75 -2.95 -13.75
CA ILE A 86 6.56 -3.39 -14.86
C ILE A 86 7.13 -4.79 -14.61
N LEU A 87 7.17 -5.61 -15.68
CA LEU A 87 7.79 -6.92 -15.63
C LEU A 87 9.27 -6.81 -16.02
N PRO A 88 10.20 -7.37 -15.23
CA PRO A 88 11.60 -7.52 -15.67
C PRO A 88 11.74 -8.60 -16.75
N ASP A 89 12.73 -8.51 -17.58
CA ASP A 89 13.10 -9.51 -18.58
C ASP A 89 14.54 -10.03 -18.32
N PRO A 90 14.69 -11.26 -17.82
CA PRO A 90 13.69 -12.28 -17.52
C PRO A 90 12.87 -12.01 -16.26
N ILE A 91 11.65 -12.57 -16.21
CA ILE A 91 10.62 -12.27 -15.20
C ILE A 91 10.98 -12.68 -13.76
N TYR A 92 11.89 -13.62 -13.59
CA TYR A 92 12.28 -14.10 -12.24
C TYR A 92 13.08 -13.07 -11.44
N GLY A 93 13.71 -12.10 -12.08
CA GLY A 93 14.42 -11.01 -11.39
C GLY A 93 15.61 -11.46 -10.53
N CYS A 94 16.23 -12.62 -10.82
CA CYS A 94 17.38 -13.14 -10.07
C CYS A 94 18.71 -12.52 -10.49
N HIS A 95 18.74 -11.88 -11.65
CA HIS A 95 19.88 -11.16 -12.22
C HIS A 95 19.40 -9.84 -12.81
N LYS A 96 20.34 -8.96 -13.12
CA LYS A 96 20.01 -7.67 -13.74
C LYS A 96 19.24 -7.89 -15.06
N PRO A 97 18.00 -7.42 -15.16
CA PRO A 97 17.16 -7.65 -16.34
C PRO A 97 17.61 -6.79 -17.52
N LYS A 98 17.28 -7.24 -18.74
CA LYS A 98 17.57 -6.52 -19.99
C LYS A 98 16.93 -5.13 -20.02
N ASN A 99 15.73 -5.01 -19.43
CA ASN A 99 14.99 -3.75 -19.34
C ASN A 99 15.21 -2.98 -18.03
N ALA A 100 16.37 -3.17 -17.36
CA ALA A 100 16.68 -2.56 -16.06
C ALA A 100 16.44 -1.04 -16.02
N ARG A 101 16.78 -0.31 -17.10
CA ARG A 101 16.54 1.15 -17.19
C ARG A 101 15.06 1.53 -17.09
N ALA A 102 14.18 0.68 -17.62
CA ALA A 102 12.74 0.90 -17.61
C ALA A 102 12.12 0.67 -16.22
N ILE A 103 12.80 -0.06 -15.32
CA ILE A 103 12.31 -0.40 -13.97
C ILE A 103 12.44 0.80 -13.03
N LYS A 104 13.38 1.70 -13.28
CA LYS A 104 13.67 2.83 -12.40
C LYS A 104 12.39 3.63 -12.07
N GLY A 105 12.13 3.82 -10.77
CA GLY A 105 11.00 4.57 -10.25
C GLY A 105 9.63 3.86 -10.35
N LYS A 106 9.60 2.56 -10.67
CA LYS A 106 8.37 1.78 -10.83
C LYS A 106 8.28 0.63 -9.82
N VAL A 107 7.13 -0.01 -9.76
CA VAL A 107 6.91 -1.24 -9.00
C VAL A 107 7.29 -2.42 -9.90
N ALA A 108 8.31 -3.18 -9.51
CA ALA A 108 8.73 -4.36 -10.25
C ALA A 108 7.82 -5.55 -9.91
N PHE A 109 7.37 -6.25 -10.94
CA PHE A 109 6.51 -7.42 -10.80
C PHE A 109 7.27 -8.67 -11.24
N VAL A 110 7.66 -9.52 -10.29
CA VAL A 110 8.54 -10.66 -10.53
C VAL A 110 7.84 -11.98 -10.18
N LYS A 111 8.28 -13.07 -10.80
CA LYS A 111 7.76 -14.41 -10.53
C LYS A 111 8.62 -15.10 -9.46
N ARG A 112 7.97 -15.88 -8.56
CA ARG A 112 8.63 -16.76 -7.60
C ARG A 112 9.40 -17.87 -8.32
N GLY A 113 10.51 -18.33 -7.73
CA GLY A 113 11.38 -19.38 -8.25
C GLY A 113 12.78 -18.86 -8.59
N ASP A 114 13.69 -19.74 -8.85
CA ASP A 114 15.09 -19.58 -9.26
C ASP A 114 16.02 -18.98 -8.18
N CYS A 115 15.55 -18.06 -7.35
CA CYS A 115 16.33 -17.46 -6.25
C CYS A 115 15.43 -16.99 -5.11
N SER A 116 16.03 -16.61 -3.98
CA SER A 116 15.32 -16.15 -2.78
C SER A 116 14.50 -14.87 -3.03
N PHE A 117 13.50 -14.64 -2.18
CA PHE A 117 12.71 -13.42 -2.20
C PHE A 117 13.58 -12.18 -1.97
N LEU A 118 14.51 -12.25 -1.02
CA LEU A 118 15.45 -11.17 -0.75
C LEU A 118 16.33 -10.88 -1.96
N LYS A 119 16.88 -11.92 -2.61
CA LYS A 119 17.71 -11.75 -3.81
C LYS A 119 16.96 -11.02 -4.92
N LYS A 120 15.70 -11.39 -5.19
CA LYS A 120 14.85 -10.71 -6.17
C LYS A 120 14.68 -9.23 -5.82
N THR A 121 14.38 -8.95 -4.55
CA THR A 121 14.16 -7.59 -4.06
C THR A 121 15.42 -6.73 -4.23
N LEU A 122 16.61 -7.24 -3.84
CA LEU A 122 17.89 -6.55 -3.99
C LEU A 122 18.25 -6.28 -5.46
N VAL A 123 17.98 -7.23 -6.36
CA VAL A 123 18.23 -7.03 -7.79
C VAL A 123 17.34 -5.95 -8.36
N MET A 124 16.05 -5.93 -8.01
CA MET A 124 15.13 -4.89 -8.48
C MET A 124 15.46 -3.53 -7.84
N GLU A 125 15.85 -3.50 -6.57
CA GLU A 125 16.35 -2.28 -5.90
C GLU A 125 17.57 -1.71 -6.65
N SER A 126 18.53 -2.55 -7.02
CA SER A 126 19.70 -2.12 -7.79
C SER A 126 19.36 -1.53 -9.17
N CYS A 127 18.18 -1.87 -9.70
CA CYS A 127 17.63 -1.29 -10.93
C CYS A 127 16.81 -0.01 -10.66
N GLY A 128 16.70 0.41 -9.39
CA GLY A 128 15.96 1.60 -8.97
C GLY A 128 14.45 1.41 -8.87
N ALA A 129 13.97 0.19 -8.66
CA ALA A 129 12.56 -0.06 -8.37
C ALA A 129 12.14 0.63 -7.04
N LYS A 130 10.88 1.06 -6.95
CA LYS A 130 10.30 1.61 -5.72
C LYS A 130 9.78 0.54 -4.77
N ALA A 131 9.34 -0.58 -5.32
CA ALA A 131 8.83 -1.75 -4.60
C ALA A 131 8.92 -2.98 -5.48
N VAL A 132 8.75 -4.15 -4.87
CA VAL A 132 8.67 -5.43 -5.59
C VAL A 132 7.39 -6.15 -5.21
N ILE A 133 6.61 -6.56 -6.19
CA ILE A 133 5.51 -7.52 -6.02
C ILE A 133 5.98 -8.85 -6.58
N ILE A 134 5.98 -9.89 -5.73
CA ILE A 134 6.41 -11.24 -6.11
C ILE A 134 5.15 -12.11 -6.21
N THR A 135 4.85 -12.61 -7.41
CA THR A 135 3.72 -13.52 -7.62
C THR A 135 4.12 -14.97 -7.51
N ASP A 136 3.19 -15.81 -7.03
CA ASP A 136 3.44 -17.25 -6.97
C ASP A 136 3.66 -17.85 -8.36
N SER A 137 4.37 -18.96 -8.40
CA SER A 137 4.53 -19.79 -9.59
C SER A 137 3.32 -20.71 -9.82
N ASN A 138 2.57 -21.04 -8.76
CA ASN A 138 1.35 -21.86 -8.87
C ASN A 138 0.18 -21.00 -9.34
N ILE A 139 -0.18 -21.16 -10.61
CA ILE A 139 -1.25 -20.39 -11.28
C ILE A 139 -2.66 -20.93 -11.00
N TYR A 140 -2.80 -22.01 -10.25
CA TYR A 140 -4.08 -22.67 -9.99
C TYR A 140 -4.59 -22.45 -8.58
N ASP A 141 -3.72 -21.98 -7.66
CA ASP A 141 -4.04 -21.80 -6.24
C ASP A 141 -3.96 -20.34 -5.83
N ASP A 142 -5.09 -19.78 -5.42
CA ASP A 142 -5.19 -18.43 -4.86
C ASP A 142 -5.48 -18.44 -3.35
N SER A 143 -5.54 -19.61 -2.74
CA SER A 143 -5.82 -19.75 -1.31
C SER A 143 -4.57 -19.59 -0.42
N ALA A 144 -3.40 -19.84 -0.97
CA ALA A 144 -2.16 -19.91 -0.23
C ALA A 144 -1.31 -18.62 -0.35
N TYR A 145 -1.35 -17.78 0.68
CA TYR A 145 -0.37 -16.70 0.83
C TYR A 145 0.90 -17.25 1.46
N VAL A 146 1.99 -17.16 0.73
CA VAL A 146 3.32 -17.53 1.22
C VAL A 146 3.89 -16.43 2.10
N HIS A 147 4.37 -16.78 3.28
CA HIS A 147 5.21 -15.89 4.06
C HIS A 147 6.59 -15.81 3.40
N MET A 148 6.93 -14.61 2.94
CA MET A 148 8.26 -14.35 2.40
C MET A 148 9.24 -14.20 3.57
N ILE A 149 10.07 -15.21 3.77
CA ILE A 149 11.13 -15.23 4.78
C ILE A 149 12.46 -14.80 4.18
N ASN A 150 13.31 -14.23 5.02
CA ASN A 150 14.70 -13.94 4.67
C ASN A 150 15.45 -15.25 4.40
N ASP A 151 16.50 -15.19 3.59
CA ASP A 151 17.38 -16.33 3.25
C ASP A 151 18.58 -16.45 4.20
N ASP A 152 18.44 -15.96 5.43
CA ASP A 152 19.46 -15.95 6.50
C ASP A 152 20.75 -15.18 6.11
N SER A 153 20.74 -14.42 5.03
CA SER A 153 21.85 -13.52 4.69
C SER A 153 21.78 -12.24 5.54
N GLU A 154 22.93 -11.61 5.79
CA GLU A 154 23.00 -10.31 6.46
C GLU A 154 22.55 -9.14 5.57
N LEU A 155 22.22 -9.42 4.31
CA LEU A 155 21.80 -8.42 3.35
C LEU A 155 20.40 -7.89 3.68
N LYS A 156 20.19 -6.61 3.47
CA LYS A 156 18.90 -5.93 3.69
C LYS A 156 18.50 -5.13 2.47
N ALA A 157 17.25 -5.25 2.06
CA ALA A 157 16.69 -4.40 1.03
C ALA A 157 16.08 -3.12 1.67
N ASN A 158 16.15 -2.00 0.96
CA ASN A 158 15.62 -0.71 1.40
C ASN A 158 14.35 -0.30 0.63
N ILE A 159 13.79 -1.21 -0.12
CA ILE A 159 12.49 -1.05 -0.78
C ILE A 159 11.51 -2.11 -0.27
N PRO A 160 10.20 -1.82 -0.23
CA PRO A 160 9.21 -2.78 0.23
C PRO A 160 9.00 -3.92 -0.76
N ALA A 161 8.65 -5.10 -0.22
CA ALA A 161 8.29 -6.28 -0.99
C ALA A 161 6.93 -6.83 -0.54
N GLY A 162 6.12 -7.33 -1.47
CA GLY A 162 4.82 -7.92 -1.21
C GLY A 162 4.57 -9.17 -2.07
N PHE A 163 3.76 -10.09 -1.56
CA PHE A 163 3.40 -11.34 -2.21
C PHE A 163 2.00 -11.27 -2.81
N LEU A 164 1.87 -11.68 -4.07
CA LEU A 164 0.60 -11.81 -4.79
C LEU A 164 0.36 -13.28 -5.15
N VAL A 165 -0.88 -13.75 -4.96
CA VAL A 165 -1.30 -15.11 -5.34
C VAL A 165 -1.15 -15.39 -6.84
N GLY A 166 -0.94 -16.67 -7.17
CA GLY A 166 -0.46 -17.06 -8.51
C GLY A 166 -1.45 -16.84 -9.64
N LYS A 167 -2.75 -17.06 -9.41
CA LYS A 167 -3.78 -16.89 -10.44
C LYS A 167 -3.93 -15.43 -10.87
N SER A 168 -3.98 -14.51 -9.89
CA SER A 168 -3.98 -13.07 -10.17
C SER A 168 -2.71 -12.64 -10.90
N GLY A 169 -1.55 -13.15 -10.45
CA GLY A 169 -0.28 -12.88 -11.12
C GLY A 169 -0.20 -13.42 -12.54
N HIS A 170 -0.74 -14.61 -12.78
CA HIS A 170 -0.80 -15.20 -14.11
C HIS A 170 -1.69 -14.39 -15.07
N LEU A 171 -2.87 -13.95 -14.60
CA LEU A 171 -3.74 -13.09 -15.39
C LEU A 171 -3.03 -11.80 -15.81
N ILE A 172 -2.38 -11.12 -14.87
CA ILE A 172 -1.63 -9.90 -15.16
C ILE A 172 -0.57 -10.16 -16.25
N GLN A 173 0.23 -11.22 -16.08
CA GLN A 173 1.30 -11.55 -17.02
C GLN A 173 0.76 -11.92 -18.41
N SER A 174 -0.26 -12.79 -18.48
CA SER A 174 -0.83 -13.25 -19.75
C SER A 174 -1.48 -12.11 -20.52
N THR A 175 -2.28 -11.28 -19.84
CA THR A 175 -2.91 -10.11 -20.48
C THR A 175 -1.89 -9.09 -20.96
N MET A 176 -0.84 -8.83 -20.18
CA MET A 176 0.26 -7.94 -20.62
C MET A 176 0.95 -8.50 -21.88
N ALA A 177 1.18 -9.81 -21.92
CA ALA A 177 1.80 -10.46 -23.09
C ALA A 177 0.89 -10.41 -24.32
N GLU A 178 -0.39 -10.75 -24.17
CA GLU A 178 -1.39 -10.74 -25.23
C GLU A 178 -1.56 -9.34 -25.85
N LEU A 179 -1.70 -8.33 -24.99
CA LEU A 179 -1.87 -6.94 -25.42
C LEU A 179 -0.54 -6.22 -25.70
N LYS A 180 0.58 -6.92 -25.60
CA LYS A 180 1.95 -6.37 -25.79
C LYS A 180 2.24 -5.14 -24.93
N LEU A 181 1.69 -5.10 -23.71
CA LEU A 181 1.89 -4.00 -22.77
C LEU A 181 3.22 -4.16 -22.05
N LYS A 182 3.99 -3.07 -21.97
CA LYS A 182 5.29 -3.06 -21.29
C LYS A 182 5.16 -2.68 -19.81
N GLU A 183 4.12 -1.92 -19.47
CA GLU A 183 3.85 -1.43 -18.12
C GLU A 183 2.34 -1.22 -17.93
N LEU A 184 1.89 -1.24 -16.68
CA LEU A 184 0.50 -1.00 -16.30
C LEU A 184 0.42 0.20 -15.36
N PRO A 185 -0.49 1.15 -15.59
CA PRO A 185 -0.78 2.19 -14.61
C PRO A 185 -1.52 1.56 -13.42
N ILE A 186 -1.03 1.82 -12.21
CA ILE A 186 -1.58 1.27 -10.98
C ILE A 186 -1.84 2.35 -9.95
N PHE A 187 -2.85 2.15 -9.13
CA PHE A 187 -3.06 2.87 -7.89
C PHE A 187 -2.46 2.04 -6.75
N PHE A 188 -1.47 2.58 -6.04
CA PHE A 188 -0.70 1.79 -5.08
C PHE A 188 0.05 2.67 -4.06
N PRO A 189 0.19 2.29 -2.80
CA PRO A 189 -0.60 1.25 -2.12
C PRO A 189 -1.99 1.78 -1.72
N LEU A 190 -2.98 0.88 -1.65
CA LEU A 190 -4.32 1.18 -1.14
C LEU A 190 -4.50 0.60 0.25
N ASN A 191 -5.01 1.43 1.18
CA ASN A 191 -5.48 0.97 2.47
C ASN A 191 -7.00 0.76 2.40
N MET A 192 -7.41 -0.49 2.45
CA MET A 192 -8.81 -0.89 2.37
C MET A 192 -9.34 -1.38 3.74
N THR A 193 -8.69 -1.02 4.85
CA THR A 193 -9.00 -1.51 6.20
C THR A 193 -10.46 -1.30 6.61
N PHE A 194 -11.11 -0.25 6.08
CA PHE A 194 -12.50 0.08 6.38
C PHE A 194 -13.47 -0.24 5.25
N VAL A 195 -12.99 -0.85 4.17
CA VAL A 195 -13.82 -1.23 3.01
C VAL A 195 -14.17 -2.71 3.15
N SER A 196 -15.46 -3.04 3.07
CA SER A 196 -15.90 -4.43 3.07
C SER A 196 -15.37 -5.16 1.84
N LEU A 197 -14.98 -6.42 2.00
CA LEU A 197 -14.51 -7.24 0.87
C LEU A 197 -15.54 -7.32 -0.26
N HIS A 198 -16.84 -7.26 0.06
CA HIS A 198 -17.94 -7.25 -0.92
C HIS A 198 -18.03 -5.95 -1.73
N GLU A 199 -17.45 -4.86 -1.23
CA GLU A 199 -17.44 -3.56 -1.92
C GLU A 199 -16.19 -3.38 -2.80
N MET A 200 -15.21 -4.28 -2.64
CA MET A 200 -13.99 -4.27 -3.47
C MET A 200 -14.27 -4.94 -4.81
N ASN A 201 -13.80 -4.34 -5.89
CA ASN A 201 -13.82 -4.96 -7.22
C ASN A 201 -12.71 -6.03 -7.31
N GLN A 202 -12.89 -7.14 -6.57
CA GLN A 202 -11.91 -8.23 -6.56
C GLN A 202 -12.03 -9.10 -7.82
N PRO A 203 -10.95 -9.75 -8.23
CA PRO A 203 -11.02 -10.78 -9.27
C PRO A 203 -12.05 -11.86 -8.90
N PRO A 204 -12.91 -12.32 -9.87
CA PRO A 204 -14.05 -13.19 -9.56
C PRO A 204 -13.68 -14.60 -9.07
N TRP A 205 -12.41 -14.97 -9.10
CA TRP A 205 -11.90 -16.26 -8.61
C TRP A 205 -11.35 -16.20 -7.18
N ILE A 206 -11.30 -15.03 -6.55
CA ILE A 206 -10.88 -14.90 -5.15
C ILE A 206 -12.10 -15.22 -4.30
N PRO A 207 -12.07 -16.25 -3.42
CA PRO A 207 -13.18 -16.51 -2.52
C PRO A 207 -13.35 -15.34 -1.53
N ILE A 208 -14.60 -14.95 -1.34
CA ILE A 208 -15.03 -13.92 -0.40
C ILE A 208 -15.00 -14.47 1.03
#